data_eb29d9d28f6a436163f9455ce6d270ef
#
_entry.id   eb29d9d28f6a436163f9455ce6d270ef
#
_cell.length_a   1.000
_cell.length_b   1.000
_cell.length_c   1.000
_cell.angle_alpha   90.00
_cell.angle_beta   90.00
_cell.angle_gamma   90.00
#
_symmetry.space_group_name_H-M   'P 1'
#
loop_
_entity.id
_entity.type
_entity.pdbx_description
1 polymer ?
#
loop_
_entity_poly.entity_id
_entity_poly.type
_entity_poly.pdbx_seq_one_letter_code
_entity_poly.pdbx_strand_id
1 'polypeptide(L)'
;SNALTGLNNGVTNMNLTFNTDVAYLSGAGFTYYNNKASLVDNTAFGTYKVVSQKPYKVQYTVNKGRVWSDGTPINGIDLLLSHVTGSDAYSAIAGLGDPADADVTPAFNSLGYGGLYEQFVVGLPILSKDKMSVTIEYSAKVPDWRLLSPGPSAVHTMVLMALEGKSKLGTAAENMAAKERFYKAFQSYDTAALKKIGALWSKAYNINKIDGSTNPLLLVGNGPFMIKSAVPNGAVTMVRNPKYNSGPAVKALKTVVFKVIGDGTAASQALKNGEVDIYAGQPTADAVAQLKAMAPAVKIIGGDQAVYEHLDIRVGSAYGTQAPYNGPFAGMSQKAKDLRTAFLLSYPREEIIEKIIKPINPTSQLMNSLMSFNAEPRYKELIAKSGVSKYTEGTQASRTAAALALVKKHYPDAAAGSGSVKIKLLFGQPSNARRVSQSQLAKAEWAKAGFDVDVTPTSGWSSYLEDPKYDVAFFAWVKSAILQSGNVGTYETQANYQGYSNATVDKLYKELGATPLTDAQITAKYLQVDQELIKDAVTLPVFQHPSANGVNAKLQGVAPSPLSPNLIWNLWDWYFSN
;
A
#
# COMPACT_ATOMS: atom_id res chain seq x y z
N SER A 1 -2.66 -11.35 4.41
CA SER A 1 -3.07 -12.05 5.62
C SER A 1 -4.29 -11.37 6.21
N ASN A 2 -5.26 -12.15 6.66
CA ASN A 2 -6.47 -11.66 7.31
C ASN A 2 -6.36 -11.74 8.85
N ALA A 3 -5.18 -11.94 9.39
CA ALA A 3 -4.91 -12.07 10.82
C ALA A 3 -3.65 -11.29 11.21
N LEU A 4 -3.56 -10.95 12.50
CA LEU A 4 -2.36 -10.33 13.05
C LEU A 4 -1.16 -11.28 12.93
N THR A 5 -0.04 -10.77 12.42
CA THR A 5 1.23 -11.48 12.35
C THR A 5 2.35 -10.76 13.10
N GLY A 6 2.18 -9.47 13.35
CA GLY A 6 3.17 -8.66 14.09
C GLY A 6 2.68 -7.24 14.35
N LEU A 7 3.40 -6.54 15.22
CA LEU A 7 3.08 -5.17 15.67
C LEU A 7 3.94 -4.10 15.00
N ASN A 8 4.99 -4.47 14.27
CA ASN A 8 5.89 -3.53 13.59
C ASN A 8 5.75 -3.68 12.07
N ASN A 9 4.87 -2.90 11.47
CA ASN A 9 4.65 -2.89 10.03
C ASN A 9 5.76 -2.18 9.22
N GLY A 10 6.76 -1.63 9.87
CA GLY A 10 7.98 -1.09 9.23
C GLY A 10 8.99 -2.17 8.83
N VAL A 11 8.82 -3.41 9.30
CA VAL A 11 9.67 -4.54 8.94
C VAL A 11 9.16 -5.17 7.63
N THR A 12 10.08 -5.59 6.76
CA THR A 12 9.79 -6.05 5.38
C THR A 12 8.71 -7.14 5.31
N ASN A 13 8.71 -8.11 6.21
CA ASN A 13 7.75 -9.21 6.22
C ASN A 13 6.50 -8.97 7.09
N MET A 14 6.38 -7.79 7.72
CA MET A 14 5.26 -7.42 8.60
C MET A 14 4.32 -6.39 7.98
N ASN A 15 4.62 -5.85 6.81
CA ASN A 15 3.79 -4.85 6.12
C ASN A 15 2.55 -5.50 5.48
N LEU A 16 1.60 -5.88 6.33
CA LEU A 16 0.33 -6.51 5.95
C LEU A 16 -0.83 -5.62 6.36
N THR A 17 -1.90 -5.63 5.57
CA THR A 17 -3.09 -4.76 5.79
C THR A 17 -3.62 -4.85 7.23
N PHE A 18 -3.79 -6.04 7.77
CA PHE A 18 -4.28 -6.22 9.14
C PHE A 18 -3.34 -5.62 10.20
N ASN A 19 -2.02 -5.83 10.04
CA ASN A 19 -1.02 -5.24 10.94
C ASN A 19 -1.05 -3.71 10.85
N THR A 20 -1.25 -3.16 9.65
CA THR A 20 -1.36 -1.70 9.42
C THR A 20 -2.58 -1.11 10.12
N ASP A 21 -3.73 -1.81 10.10
CA ASP A 21 -4.95 -1.37 10.79
C ASP A 21 -4.74 -1.30 12.31
N VAL A 22 -4.10 -2.32 12.89
CA VAL A 22 -3.76 -2.35 14.32
C VAL A 22 -2.74 -1.25 14.67
N ALA A 23 -1.69 -1.09 13.85
CA ALA A 23 -0.66 -0.06 14.03
C ALA A 23 -1.26 1.36 13.93
N TYR A 24 -2.19 1.59 13.00
CA TYR A 24 -2.87 2.88 12.84
C TYR A 24 -3.65 3.29 14.11
N LEU A 25 -4.33 2.35 14.75
CA LEU A 25 -5.07 2.63 15.98
C LEU A 25 -4.17 2.73 17.22
N SER A 26 -2.98 2.14 17.20
CA SER A 26 -2.02 2.20 18.33
C SER A 26 -0.97 3.30 18.18
N GLY A 27 -0.92 4.01 17.05
CA GLY A 27 0.03 5.08 16.76
C GLY A 27 -0.64 6.38 16.32
N ALA A 28 0.10 7.49 16.40
CA ALA A 28 -0.27 8.79 15.85
C ALA A 28 1.02 9.56 15.48
N GLY A 29 0.94 10.36 14.42
CA GLY A 29 2.07 11.16 13.91
C GLY A 29 1.62 12.52 13.40
N PHE A 30 2.44 13.19 12.59
CA PHE A 30 2.20 14.54 12.08
C PHE A 30 1.08 14.67 11.06
N THR A 31 0.73 13.57 10.37
CA THR A 31 -0.25 13.59 9.29
C THR A 31 -1.10 12.32 9.28
N TYR A 32 -2.27 12.40 8.66
CA TYR A 32 -3.10 11.26 8.27
C TYR A 32 -3.89 11.60 7.00
N TYR A 33 -4.43 10.60 6.32
CA TYR A 33 -5.31 10.80 5.16
C TYR A 33 -6.78 10.79 5.58
N ASN A 34 -7.59 11.65 4.96
CA ASN A 34 -9.04 11.65 5.13
C ASN A 34 -9.76 10.82 4.04
N ASN A 35 -11.09 10.80 4.10
CA ASN A 35 -11.92 10.09 3.12
C ASN A 35 -11.90 10.65 1.69
N LYS A 36 -11.29 11.82 1.49
CA LYS A 36 -11.05 12.41 0.17
C LYS A 36 -9.63 12.14 -0.34
N ALA A 37 -8.91 11.21 0.30
CA ALA A 37 -7.49 10.96 0.06
C ALA A 37 -6.59 12.20 0.18
N SER A 38 -7.03 13.21 0.93
CA SER A 38 -6.26 14.42 1.19
C SER A 38 -5.42 14.25 2.46
N LEU A 39 -4.15 14.65 2.39
CA LEU A 39 -3.26 14.65 3.53
C LEU A 39 -3.65 15.76 4.51
N VAL A 40 -3.95 15.39 5.74
CA VAL A 40 -4.36 16.28 6.83
C VAL A 40 -3.22 16.43 7.83
N ASP A 41 -2.92 17.66 8.22
CA ASP A 41 -1.94 17.95 9.27
C ASP A 41 -2.57 17.65 10.64
N ASN A 42 -1.94 16.75 11.39
CA ASN A 42 -2.35 16.43 12.76
C ASN A 42 -1.75 17.44 13.76
N THR A 43 -2.34 18.62 13.80
CA THR A 43 -1.89 19.71 14.67
C THR A 43 -2.02 19.40 16.16
N ALA A 44 -2.76 18.35 16.54
CA ALA A 44 -2.79 17.87 17.91
C ALA A 44 -1.47 17.18 18.31
N PHE A 45 -0.82 16.46 17.41
CA PHE A 45 0.48 15.84 17.66
C PHE A 45 1.62 16.84 17.62
N GLY A 46 1.70 17.63 16.55
CA GLY A 46 2.79 18.55 16.35
C GLY A 46 2.66 19.38 15.09
N THR A 47 3.73 20.09 14.75
CA THR A 47 3.80 20.95 13.57
C THR A 47 5.11 20.71 12.82
N TYR A 48 5.12 21.05 11.54
CA TYR A 48 6.35 21.02 10.75
C TYR A 48 6.38 22.19 9.76
N LYS A 49 7.57 22.69 9.49
CA LYS A 49 7.77 23.83 8.59
C LYS A 49 9.14 23.80 7.91
N VAL A 50 9.20 24.37 6.72
CA VAL A 50 10.47 24.65 6.07
C VAL A 50 11.13 25.84 6.79
N VAL A 51 12.32 25.63 7.36
CA VAL A 51 13.07 26.64 8.12
C VAL A 51 14.24 27.23 7.32
N SER A 52 14.63 26.59 6.22
CA SER A 52 15.62 27.09 5.27
C SER A 52 15.32 26.57 3.87
N GLN A 53 15.54 27.40 2.84
CA GLN A 53 15.39 27.02 1.44
C GLN A 53 16.73 26.61 0.80
N LYS A 54 17.85 27.08 1.34
CA LYS A 54 19.22 26.77 0.86
C LYS A 54 20.19 26.82 2.06
N PRO A 55 20.65 25.65 2.56
CA PRO A 55 20.19 24.30 2.22
C PRO A 55 18.71 24.09 2.62
N TYR A 56 18.04 23.14 1.96
CA TYR A 56 16.63 22.87 2.24
C TYR A 56 16.49 22.14 3.57
N LYS A 57 15.83 22.78 4.55
CA LYS A 57 15.67 22.22 5.90
C LYS A 57 14.22 22.27 6.34
N VAL A 58 13.75 21.16 6.91
CA VAL A 58 12.42 21.05 7.51
C VAL A 58 12.58 20.77 9.00
N GLN A 59 11.87 21.52 9.81
CA GLN A 59 11.79 21.33 11.26
C GLN A 59 10.46 20.68 11.62
N TYR A 60 10.52 19.60 12.39
CA TYR A 60 9.38 18.86 12.93
C TYR A 60 9.37 19.05 14.44
N THR A 61 8.27 19.55 14.99
CA THR A 61 8.12 19.89 16.42
C THR A 61 6.96 19.12 17.03
N VAL A 62 7.23 18.33 18.05
CA VAL A 62 6.20 17.67 18.86
C VAL A 62 5.60 18.67 19.85
N ASN A 63 4.29 18.70 19.98
CA ASN A 63 3.63 19.57 20.96
C ASN A 63 3.94 19.13 22.38
N LYS A 64 4.17 20.10 23.26
CA LYS A 64 4.39 19.82 24.70
C LYS A 64 3.21 19.06 25.30
N GLY A 65 3.51 18.14 26.23
CA GLY A 65 2.51 17.37 26.94
C GLY A 65 1.98 16.14 26.19
N ARG A 66 2.51 15.82 24.98
CA ARG A 66 2.20 14.55 24.34
C ARG A 66 2.89 13.42 25.10
N VAL A 67 2.19 12.30 25.29
CA VAL A 67 2.70 11.16 26.07
C VAL A 67 2.41 9.82 25.40
N TRP A 68 3.26 8.86 25.66
CA TRP A 68 3.02 7.45 25.37
C TRP A 68 1.97 6.87 26.32
N SER A 69 1.43 5.70 26.02
CA SER A 69 0.42 5.03 26.85
C SER A 69 0.91 4.67 28.25
N ASP A 70 2.21 4.53 28.47
CA ASP A 70 2.83 4.36 29.78
C ASP A 70 3.00 5.69 30.55
N GLY A 71 2.79 6.82 29.88
CA GLY A 71 2.92 8.18 30.46
C GLY A 71 4.24 8.87 30.18
N THR A 72 5.16 8.23 29.48
CA THR A 72 6.44 8.82 29.09
C THR A 72 6.21 9.98 28.12
N PRO A 73 6.78 11.19 28.35
CA PRO A 73 6.67 12.30 27.42
C PRO A 73 7.23 11.97 26.03
N ILE A 74 6.51 12.35 24.98
CA ILE A 74 6.99 12.27 23.59
C ILE A 74 7.78 13.54 23.27
N ASN A 75 8.94 13.38 22.65
CA ASN A 75 9.79 14.49 22.23
C ASN A 75 10.57 14.15 20.95
N GLY A 76 11.46 15.04 20.51
CA GLY A 76 12.24 14.86 19.28
C GLY A 76 13.15 13.63 19.26
N ILE A 77 13.55 13.09 20.42
CA ILE A 77 14.36 11.85 20.46
C ILE A 77 13.56 10.68 19.88
N ASP A 78 12.25 10.63 20.13
CA ASP A 78 11.37 9.58 19.60
C ASP A 78 11.24 9.62 18.07
N LEU A 79 11.59 10.73 17.43
CA LEU A 79 11.56 10.91 15.98
C LEU A 79 12.83 10.39 15.28
N LEU A 80 13.94 10.22 16.02
CA LEU A 80 15.24 9.90 15.43
C LEU A 80 15.35 8.47 14.91
N LEU A 81 14.55 7.53 15.43
CA LEU A 81 14.57 6.17 14.93
C LEU A 81 14.12 6.09 13.46
N SER A 82 13.27 7.02 13.00
CA SER A 82 12.90 7.10 11.60
C SER A 82 14.10 7.36 10.67
N HIS A 83 15.12 8.11 11.15
CA HIS A 83 16.36 8.28 10.38
C HIS A 83 17.18 6.99 10.35
N VAL A 84 17.30 6.28 11.48
CA VAL A 84 18.03 5.01 11.53
C VAL A 84 17.44 3.96 10.60
N THR A 85 16.11 3.92 10.51
CA THR A 85 15.38 2.93 9.69
C THR A 85 15.09 3.42 8.26
N GLY A 86 15.44 4.65 7.92
CA GLY A 86 15.18 5.24 6.61
C GLY A 86 16.41 5.72 5.84
N SER A 87 17.61 5.71 6.47
CA SER A 87 18.86 6.14 5.84
C SER A 87 19.86 4.99 5.70
N ASP A 88 20.09 4.61 4.44
CA ASP A 88 21.09 3.60 4.06
C ASP A 88 22.49 4.08 4.46
N ALA A 89 22.79 5.35 4.20
CA ALA A 89 24.05 5.96 4.56
C ALA A 89 24.32 5.91 6.09
N TYR A 90 23.29 6.19 6.91
CA TYR A 90 23.41 6.05 8.35
C TYR A 90 23.69 4.60 8.76
N SER A 91 22.97 3.64 8.18
CA SER A 91 23.13 2.21 8.48
C SER A 91 24.55 1.73 8.15
N ALA A 92 25.07 2.11 6.99
CA ALA A 92 26.44 1.77 6.57
C ALA A 92 27.49 2.41 7.50
N ILE A 93 27.42 3.72 7.76
CA ILE A 93 28.38 4.46 8.61
C ILE A 93 28.37 3.93 10.06
N ALA A 94 27.19 3.62 10.60
CA ALA A 94 27.06 3.08 11.95
C ALA A 94 27.44 1.59 12.07
N GLY A 95 27.89 0.96 10.99
CA GLY A 95 28.25 -0.46 10.98
C GLY A 95 27.09 -1.41 11.21
N LEU A 96 25.87 -0.98 10.84
CA LEU A 96 24.63 -1.78 11.01
C LEU A 96 24.34 -2.70 9.82
N GLY A 97 25.17 -2.65 8.79
CA GLY A 97 25.00 -3.28 7.50
C GLY A 97 24.56 -2.27 6.44
N ASP A 98 25.10 -2.39 5.23
CA ASP A 98 24.72 -1.54 4.11
C ASP A 98 23.46 -2.13 3.45
N PRO A 99 22.32 -1.41 3.47
CA PRO A 99 21.10 -1.90 2.84
C PRO A 99 21.18 -2.01 1.31
N ALA A 100 22.13 -1.31 0.67
CA ALA A 100 22.37 -1.37 -0.77
C ALA A 100 23.17 -2.62 -1.18
N ASP A 101 23.80 -3.31 -0.23
CA ASP A 101 24.52 -4.57 -0.45
C ASP A 101 23.56 -5.75 -0.29
N ALA A 102 23.26 -6.44 -1.40
CA ALA A 102 22.33 -7.56 -1.43
C ALA A 102 22.78 -8.77 -0.59
N ASP A 103 24.08 -8.89 -0.30
CA ASP A 103 24.65 -9.98 0.50
C ASP A 103 24.64 -9.68 2.00
N VAL A 104 24.23 -8.47 2.39
CA VAL A 104 24.21 -8.01 3.77
C VAL A 104 22.78 -7.91 4.31
N THR A 105 22.52 -8.51 5.46
CA THR A 105 21.26 -8.28 6.19
C THR A 105 21.48 -7.16 7.23
N PRO A 106 20.86 -5.97 7.04
CA PRO A 106 20.99 -4.89 8.00
C PRO A 106 20.42 -5.25 9.37
N ALA A 107 20.98 -4.65 10.43
CA ALA A 107 20.50 -4.84 11.80
C ALA A 107 19.02 -4.46 11.98
N PHE A 108 18.58 -3.43 11.25
CA PHE A 108 17.16 -3.09 11.08
C PHE A 108 16.68 -3.60 9.72
N ASN A 109 15.78 -4.58 9.72
CA ASN A 109 15.16 -5.09 8.48
C ASN A 109 14.02 -4.16 8.03
N SER A 110 14.37 -2.96 7.57
CA SER A 110 13.44 -1.86 7.35
C SER A 110 12.97 -1.74 5.91
N LEU A 111 11.67 -1.49 5.72
CA LEU A 111 11.07 -1.06 4.46
C LEU A 111 11.42 0.38 4.07
N GLY A 112 12.00 1.16 4.97
CA GLY A 112 12.34 2.57 4.72
C GLY A 112 13.62 2.78 3.92
N TYR A 113 14.46 1.76 3.82
CA TYR A 113 15.72 1.83 3.08
C TYR A 113 15.49 1.94 1.57
N GLY A 114 16.41 2.60 0.86
CA GLY A 114 16.31 2.85 -0.57
C GLY A 114 15.18 3.80 -0.99
N GLY A 115 14.41 4.34 -0.04
CA GLY A 115 13.24 5.17 -0.29
C GLY A 115 13.56 6.64 -0.58
N LEU A 116 12.49 7.44 -0.79
CA LEU A 116 12.59 8.87 -1.08
C LEU A 116 13.35 9.64 0.01
N TYR A 117 13.29 9.21 1.27
CA TYR A 117 14.02 9.81 2.37
C TYR A 117 15.54 9.72 2.14
N GLU A 118 16.05 8.52 1.84
CA GLU A 118 17.48 8.30 1.58
C GLU A 118 17.99 9.10 0.38
N GLN A 119 17.20 9.22 -0.68
CA GLN A 119 17.61 9.95 -1.89
C GLN A 119 17.92 11.43 -1.64
N PHE A 120 17.36 12.02 -0.59
CA PHE A 120 17.46 13.45 -0.34
C PHE A 120 18.07 13.82 1.01
N VAL A 121 18.05 12.96 2.02
CA VAL A 121 18.55 13.31 3.36
C VAL A 121 20.05 13.61 3.36
N VAL A 122 20.45 14.63 4.13
CA VAL A 122 21.85 15.04 4.26
C VAL A 122 22.26 15.02 5.73
N GLY A 123 23.20 14.15 6.07
CA GLY A 123 23.77 14.06 7.41
C GLY A 123 22.75 13.71 8.48
N LEU A 124 23.09 13.99 9.74
CA LEU A 124 22.24 13.66 10.87
C LEU A 124 21.16 14.72 11.11
N PRO A 125 19.94 14.29 11.48
CA PRO A 125 18.92 15.16 12.04
C PRO A 125 19.42 15.91 13.29
N ILE A 126 19.10 17.19 13.38
CA ILE A 126 19.54 18.06 14.48
C ILE A 126 18.42 18.18 15.52
N LEU A 127 18.68 17.68 16.73
CA LEU A 127 17.77 17.83 17.87
C LEU A 127 17.89 19.24 18.47
N SER A 128 16.76 19.91 18.76
CA SER A 128 16.74 21.22 19.43
C SER A 128 17.22 21.11 20.89
N LYS A 129 17.64 22.24 21.48
CA LYS A 129 18.13 22.28 22.88
C LYS A 129 17.06 21.83 23.89
N ASP A 130 15.81 22.17 23.65
CA ASP A 130 14.65 21.75 24.47
C ASP A 130 14.17 20.32 24.14
N LYS A 131 14.82 19.68 23.16
CA LYS A 131 14.51 18.33 22.65
C LYS A 131 13.11 18.14 22.09
N MET A 132 12.38 19.22 21.80
CA MET A 132 11.02 19.12 21.27
C MET A 132 10.98 19.05 19.75
N SER A 133 12.05 19.46 19.07
CA SER A 133 12.08 19.54 17.60
C SER A 133 13.28 18.79 17.02
N VAL A 134 13.07 18.24 15.83
CA VAL A 134 14.13 17.68 14.98
C VAL A 134 14.15 18.46 13.66
N THR A 135 15.32 18.93 13.25
CA THR A 135 15.53 19.56 11.94
C THR A 135 16.28 18.61 11.03
N ILE A 136 15.70 18.32 9.88
CA ILE A 136 16.29 17.46 8.85
C ILE A 136 16.70 18.33 7.67
N GLU A 137 17.92 18.14 7.19
CA GLU A 137 18.45 18.76 5.99
C GLU A 137 18.28 17.82 4.80
N TYR A 138 17.89 18.38 3.66
CA TYR A 138 17.76 17.67 2.40
C TYR A 138 18.62 18.35 1.32
N SER A 139 19.17 17.56 0.41
CA SER A 139 20.04 18.01 -0.69
C SER A 139 19.32 18.93 -1.69
N ALA A 140 18.00 18.81 -1.79
CA ALA A 140 17.15 19.64 -2.63
C ALA A 140 15.75 19.77 -2.02
N LYS A 141 14.91 20.64 -2.61
CA LYS A 141 13.49 20.70 -2.29
C LYS A 141 12.83 19.38 -2.74
N VAL A 142 12.33 18.61 -1.77
CA VAL A 142 11.82 17.26 -2.00
C VAL A 142 10.37 17.32 -2.49
N PRO A 143 9.99 16.60 -3.56
CA PRO A 143 8.58 16.29 -3.82
C PRO A 143 8.00 15.56 -2.61
N ASP A 144 6.73 15.77 -2.34
CA ASP A 144 6.03 15.03 -1.27
C ASP A 144 6.67 15.10 0.13
N TRP A 145 7.51 16.12 0.40
CA TRP A 145 8.25 16.30 1.66
C TRP A 145 7.40 16.19 2.93
N ARG A 146 6.09 16.51 2.84
CA ARG A 146 5.16 16.37 3.98
C ARG A 146 4.98 14.92 4.40
N LEU A 147 5.19 13.96 3.51
CA LEU A 147 5.10 12.53 3.78
C LEU A 147 6.40 11.95 4.35
N LEU A 148 7.49 12.72 4.30
CA LEU A 148 8.76 12.36 4.94
C LEU A 148 8.81 12.76 6.42
N SER A 149 7.68 13.17 7.01
CA SER A 149 7.62 13.49 8.42
C SER A 149 7.99 12.25 9.27
N PRO A 150 8.95 12.38 10.21
CA PRO A 150 9.39 11.27 11.01
C PRO A 150 8.27 10.78 11.95
N GLY A 151 7.95 9.50 11.89
CA GLY A 151 7.02 8.87 12.83
C GLY A 151 7.64 8.72 14.21
N PRO A 152 6.89 8.95 15.31
CA PRO A 152 7.42 8.72 16.65
C PRO A 152 7.53 7.21 16.94
N SER A 153 8.60 6.83 17.60
CA SER A 153 8.85 5.47 18.10
C SER A 153 9.16 5.49 19.58
N ALA A 154 8.59 4.55 20.35
CA ALA A 154 8.83 4.45 21.79
C ALA A 154 10.25 3.93 22.07
N VAL A 155 11.28 4.72 21.76
CA VAL A 155 12.69 4.29 21.81
C VAL A 155 13.12 3.88 23.22
N HIS A 156 12.50 4.44 24.28
CA HIS A 156 12.76 4.04 25.67
C HIS A 156 12.44 2.57 25.90
N THR A 157 11.33 2.06 25.38
CA THR A 157 10.95 0.66 25.56
C THR A 157 11.93 -0.28 24.87
N MET A 158 12.42 0.11 23.69
CA MET A 158 13.40 -0.67 22.94
C MET A 158 14.75 -0.73 23.67
N VAL A 159 15.20 0.39 24.24
CA VAL A 159 16.42 0.43 25.06
C VAL A 159 16.27 -0.42 26.31
N LEU A 160 15.18 -0.27 27.05
CA LEU A 160 14.92 -1.06 28.26
C LEU A 160 14.93 -2.56 27.96
N MET A 161 14.36 -2.99 26.84
CA MET A 161 14.36 -4.40 26.43
C MET A 161 15.72 -4.86 25.90
N ALA A 162 16.29 -4.13 24.92
CA ALA A 162 17.46 -4.59 24.18
C ALA A 162 18.77 -4.45 24.94
N LEU A 163 18.90 -3.40 25.74
CA LEU A 163 20.15 -3.06 26.42
C LEU A 163 20.12 -3.36 27.93
N GLU A 164 18.95 -3.43 28.55
CA GLU A 164 18.78 -3.63 29.99
C GLU A 164 18.02 -4.92 30.34
N GLY A 165 17.52 -5.66 29.31
CA GLY A 165 16.83 -6.94 29.49
C GLY A 165 15.52 -6.86 30.27
N LYS A 166 14.88 -5.67 30.31
CA LYS A 166 13.64 -5.47 31.07
C LYS A 166 12.44 -6.10 30.40
N SER A 167 11.51 -6.60 31.20
CA SER A 167 10.24 -7.19 30.80
C SER A 167 9.03 -6.55 31.50
N LYS A 168 9.23 -5.37 32.11
CA LYS A 168 8.19 -4.59 32.79
C LYS A 168 8.36 -3.12 32.43
N LEU A 169 7.26 -2.36 32.50
CA LEU A 169 7.30 -0.91 32.30
C LEU A 169 8.32 -0.26 33.26
N GLY A 170 9.08 0.67 32.70
CA GLY A 170 10.04 1.46 33.50
C GLY A 170 9.35 2.57 34.29
N THR A 171 10.03 3.10 35.27
CA THR A 171 9.69 4.36 35.93
C THR A 171 9.93 5.54 35.00
N ALA A 172 9.37 6.70 35.29
CA ALA A 172 9.58 7.92 34.49
C ALA A 172 11.08 8.25 34.33
N ALA A 173 11.88 8.08 35.42
CA ALA A 173 13.31 8.32 35.38
C ALA A 173 14.05 7.33 34.47
N GLU A 174 13.73 6.04 34.55
CA GLU A 174 14.32 5.00 33.72
C GLU A 174 13.98 5.23 32.23
N ASN A 175 12.72 5.57 31.93
CA ASN A 175 12.28 5.84 30.57
C ASN A 175 13.00 7.05 29.94
N MET A 176 13.19 8.11 30.72
CA MET A 176 13.96 9.28 30.25
C MET A 176 15.45 8.96 30.09
N ALA A 177 16.06 8.22 31.03
CA ALA A 177 17.45 7.76 30.91
C ALA A 177 17.63 6.85 29.65
N ALA A 178 16.68 5.98 29.39
CA ALA A 178 16.67 5.12 28.18
C ALA A 178 16.63 5.93 26.89
N LYS A 179 15.82 7.00 26.82
CA LYS A 179 15.84 7.93 25.68
C LYS A 179 17.19 8.60 25.47
N GLU A 180 17.78 9.11 26.53
CA GLU A 180 19.11 9.74 26.47
C GLU A 180 20.18 8.73 26.02
N ARG A 181 20.08 7.48 26.45
CA ARG A 181 20.97 6.41 26.01
C ARG A 181 20.83 6.12 24.53
N PHE A 182 19.57 6.07 24.02
CA PHE A 182 19.34 5.96 22.58
C PHE A 182 19.94 7.13 21.82
N TYR A 183 19.69 8.37 22.27
CA TYR A 183 20.19 9.56 21.63
C TYR A 183 21.73 9.59 21.55
N LYS A 184 22.40 9.21 22.64
CA LYS A 184 23.88 9.09 22.67
C LYS A 184 24.36 8.04 21.67
N ALA A 185 23.74 6.85 21.66
CA ALA A 185 24.08 5.78 20.71
C ALA A 185 23.89 6.21 19.26
N PHE A 186 22.79 6.92 18.99
CA PHE A 186 22.50 7.50 17.67
C PHE A 186 23.57 8.49 17.23
N GLN A 187 23.96 9.45 18.08
CA GLN A 187 24.95 10.48 17.74
C GLN A 187 26.37 9.94 17.58
N SER A 188 26.75 8.96 18.41
CA SER A 188 28.11 8.39 18.40
C SER A 188 28.26 7.17 17.48
N TYR A 189 27.20 6.79 16.74
CA TYR A 189 27.19 5.57 15.94
C TYR A 189 27.57 4.33 16.75
N ASP A 190 27.07 4.21 18.01
CA ASP A 190 27.35 3.04 18.85
C ASP A 190 26.79 1.76 18.21
N THR A 191 27.64 1.13 17.39
CA THR A 191 27.30 -0.07 16.63
C THR A 191 26.76 -1.19 17.53
N ALA A 192 27.35 -1.38 18.72
CA ALA A 192 26.98 -2.48 19.62
C ALA A 192 25.57 -2.27 20.20
N ALA A 193 25.28 -1.05 20.67
CA ALA A 193 23.95 -0.71 21.18
C ALA A 193 22.90 -0.72 20.05
N LEU A 194 23.20 -0.11 18.92
CA LEU A 194 22.27 0.00 17.79
C LEU A 194 21.96 -1.37 17.17
N LYS A 195 22.92 -2.28 17.05
CA LYS A 195 22.68 -3.67 16.61
C LYS A 195 21.71 -4.42 17.52
N LYS A 196 21.85 -4.27 18.84
CA LYS A 196 20.90 -4.90 19.79
C LYS A 196 19.48 -4.32 19.65
N ILE A 197 19.37 -2.99 19.52
CA ILE A 197 18.09 -2.32 19.29
C ILE A 197 17.49 -2.76 17.94
N GLY A 198 18.31 -2.83 16.88
CA GLY A 198 17.87 -3.25 15.55
C GLY A 198 17.38 -4.70 15.50
N ALA A 199 18.09 -5.61 16.15
CA ALA A 199 17.68 -7.01 16.28
C ALA A 199 16.33 -7.14 17.00
N LEU A 200 16.13 -6.37 18.07
CA LEU A 200 14.86 -6.31 18.79
C LEU A 200 13.76 -5.73 17.91
N TRP A 201 14.00 -4.58 17.27
CA TRP A 201 13.06 -3.88 16.39
C TRP A 201 12.59 -4.77 15.23
N SER A 202 13.51 -5.56 14.67
CA SER A 202 13.24 -6.43 13.53
C SER A 202 12.50 -7.73 13.89
N LYS A 203 12.59 -8.20 15.15
CA LYS A 203 12.14 -9.54 15.52
C LYS A 203 11.16 -9.60 16.69
N ALA A 204 11.33 -8.75 17.73
CA ALA A 204 10.57 -8.88 18.97
C ALA A 204 9.07 -8.56 18.81
N TYR A 205 8.75 -7.70 17.86
CA TYR A 205 7.37 -7.33 17.53
C TYR A 205 6.67 -8.33 16.60
N ASN A 206 7.35 -9.40 16.18
CA ASN A 206 6.79 -10.46 15.36
C ASN A 206 6.01 -11.44 16.24
N ILE A 207 4.91 -10.97 16.80
CA ILE A 207 4.02 -11.71 17.71
C ILE A 207 2.58 -11.60 17.24
N ASN A 208 1.86 -12.73 17.28
CA ASN A 208 0.44 -12.85 16.94
C ASN A 208 -0.41 -13.35 18.11
N LYS A 209 0.21 -13.67 19.25
CA LYS A 209 -0.43 -13.98 20.52
C LYS A 209 -0.07 -12.92 21.54
N ILE A 210 -1.08 -12.29 22.13
CA ILE A 210 -0.92 -11.26 23.15
C ILE A 210 -1.87 -11.61 24.31
N ASP A 211 -1.30 -11.80 25.47
CA ASP A 211 -2.01 -12.13 26.71
C ASP A 211 -1.27 -11.54 27.94
N GLY A 212 -1.65 -11.95 29.14
CA GLY A 212 -1.04 -11.47 30.39
C GLY A 212 0.44 -11.78 30.57
N SER A 213 1.02 -12.67 29.76
CA SER A 213 2.46 -13.00 29.77
C SER A 213 3.29 -12.16 28.79
N THR A 214 2.64 -11.39 27.91
CA THR A 214 3.33 -10.56 26.91
C THR A 214 4.07 -9.41 27.59
N ASN A 215 5.32 -9.18 27.18
CA ASN A 215 6.09 -8.05 27.68
C ASN A 215 5.36 -6.73 27.37
N PRO A 216 4.91 -5.96 28.38
CA PRO A 216 4.12 -4.74 28.17
C PRO A 216 4.89 -3.63 27.45
N LEU A 217 6.22 -3.67 27.43
CA LEU A 217 7.05 -2.72 26.68
C LEU A 217 6.83 -2.82 25.16
N LEU A 218 6.42 -3.97 24.65
CA LEU A 218 6.07 -4.16 23.23
C LEU A 218 4.73 -3.50 22.86
N LEU A 219 3.89 -3.18 23.84
CA LEU A 219 2.53 -2.70 23.64
C LEU A 219 2.37 -1.19 23.87
N VAL A 220 3.46 -0.49 24.15
CA VAL A 220 3.45 0.97 24.36
C VAL A 220 3.25 1.69 23.02
N GLY A 221 2.19 2.47 22.92
CA GLY A 221 1.84 3.27 21.74
C GLY A 221 1.32 4.66 22.12
N ASN A 222 1.15 5.54 21.15
CA ASN A 222 0.60 6.89 21.35
C ASN A 222 -0.73 7.12 20.62
N GLY A 223 -1.31 6.05 20.09
CA GLY A 223 -2.58 6.10 19.36
C GLY A 223 -3.82 6.08 20.27
N PRO A 224 -5.02 6.22 19.65
CA PRO A 224 -6.30 6.27 20.36
C PRO A 224 -6.66 4.98 21.09
N PHE A 225 -6.10 3.83 20.68
CA PHE A 225 -6.33 2.53 21.29
C PHE A 225 -5.03 1.81 21.60
N MET A 226 -5.05 0.99 22.63
CA MET A 226 -3.97 0.09 23.04
C MET A 226 -4.38 -1.35 22.80
N ILE A 227 -3.44 -2.20 22.41
CA ILE A 227 -3.70 -3.62 22.23
C ILE A 227 -3.82 -4.26 23.61
N LYS A 228 -4.95 -4.93 23.87
CA LYS A 228 -5.23 -5.66 25.13
C LYS A 228 -4.90 -7.15 24.98
N SER A 229 -5.31 -7.75 23.88
CA SER A 229 -5.09 -9.17 23.62
C SER A 229 -5.16 -9.49 22.15
N ALA A 230 -4.48 -10.56 21.73
CA ALA A 230 -4.58 -11.16 20.41
C ALA A 230 -4.53 -12.68 20.49
N VAL A 231 -5.40 -13.33 19.72
CA VAL A 231 -5.45 -14.78 19.55
C VAL A 231 -4.96 -15.11 18.15
N PRO A 232 -3.99 -16.03 17.96
CA PRO A 232 -3.52 -16.43 16.65
C PRO A 232 -4.66 -16.82 15.72
N ASN A 233 -4.74 -16.24 14.53
CA ASN A 233 -5.82 -16.41 13.56
C ASN A 233 -7.24 -16.12 14.10
N GLY A 234 -7.33 -15.43 15.21
CA GLY A 234 -8.58 -15.12 15.91
C GLY A 234 -8.80 -13.62 16.08
N ALA A 235 -9.30 -13.23 17.23
CA ALA A 235 -9.63 -11.84 17.51
C ALA A 235 -8.43 -11.05 18.06
N VAL A 236 -8.35 -9.77 17.67
CA VAL A 236 -7.51 -8.76 18.32
C VAL A 236 -8.41 -7.77 19.05
N THR A 237 -8.24 -7.66 20.36
CA THR A 237 -8.98 -6.71 21.19
C THR A 237 -8.12 -5.52 21.52
N MET A 238 -8.62 -4.34 21.20
CA MET A 238 -8.01 -3.06 21.56
C MET A 238 -8.92 -2.27 22.49
N VAL A 239 -8.33 -1.58 23.46
CA VAL A 239 -9.06 -0.75 24.43
C VAL A 239 -8.63 0.69 24.29
N ARG A 240 -9.56 1.62 24.57
CA ARG A 240 -9.27 3.06 24.53
C ARG A 240 -8.04 3.39 25.39
N ASN A 241 -7.11 4.15 24.82
CA ASN A 241 -5.96 4.67 25.54
C ASN A 241 -6.39 5.88 26.40
N PRO A 242 -6.38 5.78 27.74
CA PRO A 242 -6.84 6.87 28.60
C PRO A 242 -5.90 8.07 28.59
N LYS A 243 -4.66 7.91 28.12
CA LYS A 243 -3.66 8.98 28.01
C LYS A 243 -3.55 9.57 26.62
N TYR A 244 -4.40 9.12 25.68
CA TYR A 244 -4.35 9.59 24.31
C TYR A 244 -4.64 11.08 24.18
N ASN A 245 -3.67 11.79 23.61
CA ASN A 245 -3.75 13.22 23.35
C ASN A 245 -2.96 13.63 22.08
N SER A 246 -2.62 12.66 21.23
CA SER A 246 -1.76 12.83 20.06
C SER A 246 -2.53 12.96 18.73
N GLY A 247 -3.83 13.16 18.77
CA GLY A 247 -4.67 13.29 17.57
C GLY A 247 -6.13 13.63 17.90
N PRO A 248 -7.07 13.44 16.97
CA PRO A 248 -8.48 13.71 17.17
C PRO A 248 -9.05 12.94 18.37
N ALA A 249 -9.86 13.60 19.19
CA ALA A 249 -10.44 13.00 20.39
C ALA A 249 -11.41 11.86 20.06
N VAL A 250 -11.30 10.74 20.74
CA VAL A 250 -12.24 9.60 20.58
C VAL A 250 -13.57 9.95 21.23
N LYS A 251 -14.66 10.00 20.45
CA LYS A 251 -15.99 10.40 20.92
C LYS A 251 -16.59 9.40 21.92
N ALA A 252 -16.73 8.15 21.54
CA ALA A 252 -17.55 7.22 22.32
C ALA A 252 -16.90 5.84 22.55
N LEU A 253 -16.22 5.29 21.57
CA LEU A 253 -15.77 3.90 21.62
C LEU A 253 -14.80 3.64 22.78
N LYS A 254 -15.04 2.54 23.51
CA LYS A 254 -14.16 2.08 24.60
C LYS A 254 -13.30 0.89 24.17
N THR A 255 -13.86 0.06 23.29
CA THR A 255 -13.23 -1.19 22.84
C THR A 255 -13.46 -1.35 21.33
N VAL A 256 -12.45 -1.86 20.64
CA VAL A 256 -12.49 -2.28 19.23
C VAL A 256 -12.02 -3.72 19.17
N VAL A 257 -12.78 -4.56 18.48
CA VAL A 257 -12.42 -5.97 18.28
C VAL A 257 -12.35 -6.25 16.79
N PHE A 258 -11.16 -6.60 16.32
CA PHE A 258 -10.97 -7.15 14.98
C PHE A 258 -11.19 -8.66 15.06
N LYS A 259 -12.29 -9.16 14.52
CA LYS A 259 -12.63 -10.59 14.50
C LYS A 259 -12.28 -11.18 13.12
N VAL A 260 -11.38 -12.14 13.10
CA VAL A 260 -11.00 -12.83 11.85
C VAL A 260 -12.05 -13.88 11.52
N ILE A 261 -12.72 -13.72 10.37
CA ILE A 261 -13.70 -14.68 9.84
C ILE A 261 -13.28 -14.97 8.40
N GLY A 262 -12.90 -16.23 8.12
CA GLY A 262 -12.27 -16.61 6.85
C GLY A 262 -13.21 -16.68 5.65
N ASP A 263 -14.52 -16.76 5.88
CA ASP A 263 -15.55 -16.89 4.85
C ASP A 263 -16.51 -15.68 4.85
N GLY A 264 -16.79 -15.14 3.67
CA GLY A 264 -17.63 -13.95 3.51
C GLY A 264 -19.10 -14.19 3.90
N THR A 265 -19.62 -15.38 3.68
CA THR A 265 -20.99 -15.75 4.07
C THR A 265 -21.10 -15.86 5.58
N ALA A 266 -20.12 -16.51 6.23
CA ALA A 266 -20.04 -16.58 7.69
C ALA A 266 -19.88 -15.18 8.32
N ALA A 267 -19.10 -14.31 7.71
CA ALA A 267 -18.92 -12.92 8.17
C ALA A 267 -20.23 -12.10 8.04
N SER A 268 -20.98 -12.27 6.93
CA SER A 268 -22.29 -11.64 6.74
C SER A 268 -23.30 -12.16 7.79
N GLN A 269 -23.27 -13.45 8.08
CA GLN A 269 -24.13 -14.05 9.10
C GLN A 269 -23.79 -13.56 10.52
N ALA A 270 -22.49 -13.38 10.83
CA ALA A 270 -22.06 -12.81 12.10
C ALA A 270 -22.57 -11.36 12.30
N LEU A 271 -22.60 -10.56 11.22
CA LEU A 271 -23.20 -9.22 11.25
C LEU A 271 -24.73 -9.32 11.49
N LYS A 272 -25.42 -10.22 10.80
CA LYS A 272 -26.86 -10.45 10.97
C LYS A 272 -27.23 -10.86 12.40
N ASN A 273 -26.39 -11.67 13.02
CA ASN A 273 -26.58 -12.14 14.40
C ASN A 273 -26.17 -11.10 15.46
N GLY A 274 -25.59 -9.96 15.05
CA GLY A 274 -25.05 -8.96 15.99
C GLY A 274 -23.77 -9.37 16.71
N GLU A 275 -23.05 -10.38 16.19
CA GLU A 275 -21.75 -10.81 16.72
C GLU A 275 -20.61 -9.85 16.31
N VAL A 276 -20.82 -9.10 15.24
CA VAL A 276 -19.97 -8.00 14.76
C VAL A 276 -20.85 -6.82 14.35
N ASP A 277 -20.30 -5.61 14.40
CA ASP A 277 -20.99 -4.38 14.00
C ASP A 277 -20.67 -3.97 12.57
N ILE A 278 -19.59 -4.51 12.03
CA ILE A 278 -19.11 -4.22 10.67
C ILE A 278 -18.67 -5.52 9.99
N TYR A 279 -19.16 -5.70 8.77
CA TYR A 279 -18.57 -6.59 7.77
C TYR A 279 -17.63 -5.77 6.89
N ALA A 280 -16.35 -6.08 6.92
CA ALA A 280 -15.30 -5.43 6.11
C ALA A 280 -14.45 -6.50 5.40
N GLY A 281 -15.08 -7.26 4.51
CA GLY A 281 -14.43 -8.31 3.72
C GLY A 281 -14.21 -7.91 2.26
N GLN A 282 -13.58 -8.79 1.47
CA GLN A 282 -13.60 -8.64 0.02
C GLN A 282 -15.04 -8.87 -0.48
N PRO A 283 -15.68 -7.87 -1.10
CA PRO A 283 -17.07 -7.99 -1.48
C PRO A 283 -17.23 -8.93 -2.69
N THR A 284 -18.23 -9.80 -2.61
CA THR A 284 -18.76 -10.56 -3.73
C THR A 284 -20.21 -10.14 -3.97
N ALA A 285 -20.76 -10.42 -5.16
CA ALA A 285 -22.15 -10.11 -5.46
C ALA A 285 -23.12 -10.76 -4.44
N ASP A 286 -22.85 -12.01 -4.03
CA ASP A 286 -23.65 -12.74 -3.06
C ASP A 286 -23.58 -12.11 -1.66
N ALA A 287 -22.38 -11.74 -1.20
CA ALA A 287 -22.22 -11.05 0.08
C ALA A 287 -22.97 -9.71 0.08
N VAL A 288 -22.90 -8.95 -1.00
CA VAL A 288 -23.64 -7.68 -1.13
C VAL A 288 -25.16 -7.92 -1.16
N ALA A 289 -25.63 -8.96 -1.83
CA ALA A 289 -27.05 -9.33 -1.82
C ALA A 289 -27.54 -9.67 -0.40
N GLN A 290 -26.76 -10.44 0.36
CA GLN A 290 -27.04 -10.74 1.76
C GLN A 290 -27.08 -9.48 2.62
N LEU A 291 -26.12 -8.56 2.46
CA LEU A 291 -26.10 -7.28 3.19
C LEU A 291 -27.33 -6.42 2.86
N LYS A 292 -27.74 -6.35 1.58
CA LYS A 292 -28.95 -5.63 1.14
C LYS A 292 -30.21 -6.20 1.80
N ALA A 293 -30.29 -7.51 1.95
CA ALA A 293 -31.44 -8.18 2.59
C ALA A 293 -31.56 -7.88 4.09
N MET A 294 -30.54 -7.30 4.72
CA MET A 294 -30.56 -6.91 6.14
C MET A 294 -31.03 -5.46 6.37
N ALA A 295 -31.38 -4.72 5.31
CA ALA A 295 -31.91 -3.37 5.46
C ALA A 295 -33.27 -3.38 6.23
N PRO A 296 -33.57 -2.39 7.09
CA PRO A 296 -32.78 -1.19 7.41
C PRO A 296 -31.76 -1.38 8.54
N ALA A 297 -31.64 -2.56 9.14
CA ALA A 297 -30.75 -2.83 10.28
C ALA A 297 -29.25 -2.71 9.93
N VAL A 298 -28.92 -2.91 8.66
CA VAL A 298 -27.56 -2.79 8.11
C VAL A 298 -27.55 -1.75 6.99
N LYS A 299 -26.57 -0.85 7.02
CA LYS A 299 -26.25 0.07 5.93
C LYS A 299 -25.07 -0.49 5.14
N ILE A 300 -25.07 -0.36 3.82
CA ILE A 300 -23.92 -0.66 2.99
C ILE A 300 -23.14 0.64 2.76
N ILE A 301 -21.88 0.65 3.17
CA ILE A 301 -20.97 1.78 3.00
C ILE A 301 -19.79 1.28 2.17
N GLY A 302 -19.49 1.99 1.08
CA GLY A 302 -18.41 1.60 0.19
C GLY A 302 -18.13 2.64 -0.86
N GLY A 303 -17.34 2.27 -1.83
CA GLY A 303 -16.90 3.07 -2.95
C GLY A 303 -15.70 2.43 -3.64
N ASP A 304 -15.10 3.10 -4.59
CA ASP A 304 -13.88 2.62 -5.23
C ASP A 304 -12.67 2.92 -4.33
N GLN A 305 -11.84 1.91 -4.13
CA GLN A 305 -10.60 2.01 -3.36
C GLN A 305 -9.45 2.51 -4.24
N ALA A 306 -8.38 3.03 -3.63
CA ALA A 306 -7.12 3.34 -4.32
C ALA A 306 -6.33 2.05 -4.62
N VAL A 307 -7.00 1.09 -5.20
CA VAL A 307 -6.53 -0.23 -5.62
C VAL A 307 -7.09 -0.48 -7.01
N TYR A 308 -6.25 -0.82 -7.97
CA TYR A 308 -6.72 -1.09 -9.33
C TYR A 308 -6.24 -2.43 -9.86
N GLU A 309 -7.17 -3.19 -10.46
CA GLU A 309 -6.88 -4.39 -11.24
C GLU A 309 -6.36 -4.00 -12.60
N HIS A 310 -5.32 -4.68 -13.07
CA HIS A 310 -4.70 -4.46 -14.37
C HIS A 310 -4.15 -5.76 -14.93
N LEU A 311 -3.86 -5.76 -16.22
CA LEU A 311 -3.07 -6.79 -16.88
C LEU A 311 -1.69 -6.23 -17.15
N ASP A 312 -0.64 -6.98 -16.78
CA ASP A 312 0.72 -6.73 -17.21
C ASP A 312 1.17 -7.82 -18.19
N ILE A 313 1.70 -7.40 -19.33
CA ILE A 313 2.19 -8.29 -20.37
C ILE A 313 3.70 -8.34 -20.31
N ARG A 314 4.27 -9.54 -20.21
CA ARG A 314 5.72 -9.74 -20.24
C ARG A 314 6.27 -9.43 -21.62
N VAL A 315 7.33 -8.65 -21.68
CA VAL A 315 8.00 -8.25 -22.92
C VAL A 315 9.49 -8.56 -22.92
N GLY A 316 10.07 -8.85 -21.76
CA GLY A 316 11.49 -9.13 -21.60
C GLY A 316 11.80 -9.90 -20.32
N SER A 317 13.09 -9.95 -19.98
CA SER A 317 13.56 -10.54 -18.73
C SER A 317 13.12 -9.68 -17.56
N ALA A 318 12.56 -10.29 -16.53
CA ALA A 318 12.28 -9.60 -15.28
C ALA A 318 13.58 -9.13 -14.63
N TYR A 319 13.55 -7.96 -13.99
CA TYR A 319 14.74 -7.37 -13.39
C TYR A 319 15.38 -8.29 -12.34
N GLY A 320 14.58 -8.83 -11.43
CA GLY A 320 15.08 -9.62 -10.31
C GLY A 320 15.75 -10.93 -10.71
N THR A 321 15.23 -11.63 -11.71
CA THR A 321 15.75 -12.93 -12.11
C THR A 321 16.67 -12.89 -13.33
N GLN A 322 16.56 -11.85 -14.17
CA GLN A 322 17.22 -11.73 -15.47
C GLN A 322 17.03 -12.95 -16.40
N ALA A 323 16.06 -13.83 -16.09
CA ALA A 323 15.78 -15.01 -16.86
C ALA A 323 15.21 -14.65 -18.24
N PRO A 324 15.73 -15.21 -19.35
CA PRO A 324 15.27 -14.87 -20.69
C PRO A 324 13.78 -15.17 -20.90
N TYR A 325 13.06 -14.21 -21.46
CA TYR A 325 11.69 -14.42 -21.91
C TYR A 325 11.64 -14.46 -23.45
N ASN A 326 11.15 -15.56 -23.99
CA ASN A 326 11.04 -15.82 -25.42
C ASN A 326 9.61 -16.15 -25.87
N GLY A 327 8.60 -15.71 -25.10
CA GLY A 327 7.18 -15.94 -25.41
C GLY A 327 6.68 -15.07 -26.57
N PRO A 328 5.39 -15.21 -26.93
CA PRO A 328 4.80 -14.55 -28.11
C PRO A 328 4.84 -13.03 -28.05
N PHE A 329 4.95 -12.45 -26.85
CA PHE A 329 4.95 -11.01 -26.62
C PHE A 329 6.36 -10.40 -26.46
N ALA A 330 7.42 -11.22 -26.63
CA ALA A 330 8.79 -10.81 -26.40
C ALA A 330 9.25 -9.66 -27.31
N GLY A 331 9.91 -8.69 -26.70
CA GLY A 331 10.52 -7.55 -27.38
C GLY A 331 9.56 -6.50 -27.90
N MET A 332 10.11 -5.56 -28.68
CA MET A 332 9.39 -4.38 -29.18
C MET A 332 9.22 -4.38 -30.69
N SER A 333 9.34 -5.55 -31.33
CA SER A 333 9.07 -5.71 -32.77
C SER A 333 7.58 -5.42 -33.09
N GLN A 334 7.29 -5.06 -34.35
CA GLN A 334 5.91 -4.81 -34.79
C GLN A 334 5.03 -6.04 -34.56
N LYS A 335 5.55 -7.26 -34.82
CA LYS A 335 4.83 -8.51 -34.54
C LYS A 335 4.43 -8.61 -33.06
N ALA A 336 5.37 -8.40 -32.16
CA ALA A 336 5.10 -8.47 -30.72
C ALA A 336 4.07 -7.40 -30.27
N LYS A 337 4.18 -6.17 -30.78
CA LYS A 337 3.23 -5.08 -30.50
C LYS A 337 1.83 -5.38 -31.05
N ASP A 338 1.72 -5.90 -32.28
CA ASP A 338 0.44 -6.28 -32.88
C ASP A 338 -0.25 -7.38 -32.04
N LEU A 339 0.50 -8.39 -31.60
CA LEU A 339 -0.02 -9.48 -30.76
C LEU A 339 -0.48 -8.98 -29.38
N ARG A 340 0.31 -8.13 -28.70
CA ARG A 340 -0.10 -7.51 -27.44
C ARG A 340 -1.34 -6.65 -27.62
N THR A 341 -1.37 -5.81 -28.65
CA THR A 341 -2.53 -4.97 -28.98
C THR A 341 -3.78 -5.83 -29.23
N ALA A 342 -3.65 -6.92 -29.98
CA ALA A 342 -4.75 -7.85 -30.23
C ALA A 342 -5.26 -8.50 -28.94
N PHE A 343 -4.34 -8.92 -28.07
CA PHE A 343 -4.68 -9.50 -26.77
C PHE A 343 -5.47 -8.53 -25.88
N LEU A 344 -5.05 -7.26 -25.83
CA LEU A 344 -5.72 -6.23 -25.04
C LEU A 344 -7.05 -5.76 -25.67
N LEU A 345 -7.17 -5.68 -27.01
CA LEU A 345 -8.42 -5.34 -27.71
C LEU A 345 -9.53 -6.39 -27.50
N SER A 346 -9.16 -7.66 -27.42
CA SER A 346 -10.10 -8.75 -27.20
C SER A 346 -10.40 -9.00 -25.71
N TYR A 347 -9.84 -8.22 -24.79
CA TYR A 347 -10.17 -8.31 -23.38
C TYR A 347 -11.51 -7.63 -23.07
N PRO A 348 -12.54 -8.33 -22.54
CA PRO A 348 -13.92 -7.84 -22.46
C PRO A 348 -14.14 -6.94 -21.23
N ARG A 349 -13.48 -5.78 -21.17
CA ARG A 349 -13.46 -4.88 -20.02
C ARG A 349 -14.85 -4.44 -19.56
N GLU A 350 -15.69 -4.02 -20.50
CA GLU A 350 -17.04 -3.55 -20.21
C GLU A 350 -17.93 -4.66 -19.66
N GLU A 351 -17.83 -5.87 -20.22
CA GLU A 351 -18.59 -7.02 -19.74
C GLU A 351 -18.18 -7.42 -18.32
N ILE A 352 -16.88 -7.34 -18.00
CA ILE A 352 -16.35 -7.58 -16.67
C ILE A 352 -16.93 -6.55 -15.68
N ILE A 353 -16.95 -5.26 -16.04
CA ILE A 353 -17.58 -4.22 -15.21
C ILE A 353 -19.06 -4.53 -14.98
N GLU A 354 -19.83 -4.77 -16.05
CA GLU A 354 -21.27 -4.96 -15.94
C GLU A 354 -21.64 -6.22 -15.16
N LYS A 355 -20.98 -7.35 -15.42
CA LYS A 355 -21.37 -8.65 -14.86
C LYS A 355 -20.73 -8.96 -13.50
N ILE A 356 -19.54 -8.43 -13.23
CA ILE A 356 -18.76 -8.82 -12.05
C ILE A 356 -18.65 -7.67 -11.04
N ILE A 357 -18.42 -6.44 -11.49
CA ILE A 357 -18.09 -5.31 -10.60
C ILE A 357 -19.33 -4.51 -10.19
N LYS A 358 -20.20 -4.14 -11.12
CA LYS A 358 -21.43 -3.37 -10.83
C LYS A 358 -22.41 -4.09 -9.88
N PRO A 359 -22.54 -5.42 -9.86
CA PRO A 359 -23.32 -6.09 -8.82
C PRO A 359 -22.82 -5.80 -7.39
N ILE A 360 -21.53 -5.50 -7.25
CA ILE A 360 -20.90 -5.13 -5.97
C ILE A 360 -21.07 -3.63 -5.72
N ASN A 361 -20.67 -2.78 -6.67
CA ASN A 361 -20.79 -1.33 -6.62
C ASN A 361 -21.36 -0.80 -7.95
N PRO A 362 -22.65 -0.42 -8.00
CA PRO A 362 -23.29 0.02 -9.25
C PRO A 362 -22.67 1.27 -9.90
N THR A 363 -21.90 2.04 -9.13
CA THR A 363 -21.23 3.27 -9.63
C THR A 363 -19.85 3.00 -10.21
N SER A 364 -19.32 1.79 -10.08
CA SER A 364 -18.00 1.43 -10.61
C SER A 364 -17.91 1.60 -12.11
N GLN A 365 -16.78 2.10 -12.56
CA GLN A 365 -16.48 2.39 -13.98
C GLN A 365 -15.14 1.74 -14.36
N LEU A 366 -14.89 1.70 -15.68
CA LEU A 366 -13.58 1.35 -16.20
C LEU A 366 -12.51 2.30 -15.63
N MET A 367 -11.40 1.74 -15.24
CA MET A 367 -10.18 2.52 -14.98
C MET A 367 -9.38 2.63 -16.28
N ASN A 368 -9.07 3.84 -16.69
CA ASN A 368 -8.47 4.15 -17.98
C ASN A 368 -7.14 4.90 -17.88
N SER A 369 -6.56 5.00 -16.68
CA SER A 369 -5.22 5.55 -16.44
C SER A 369 -4.48 4.67 -15.43
N LEU A 370 -3.19 4.50 -15.62
CA LEU A 370 -2.31 3.82 -14.66
C LEU A 370 -1.73 4.81 -13.64
N MET A 371 -1.74 6.10 -13.99
CA MET A 371 -1.12 7.16 -13.22
C MET A 371 -2.09 7.89 -12.29
N SER A 372 -3.40 7.79 -12.51
CA SER A 372 -4.41 8.54 -11.74
C SER A 372 -5.68 7.72 -11.52
N PHE A 373 -6.34 7.94 -10.37
CA PHE A 373 -7.62 7.31 -10.04
C PHE A 373 -8.81 8.16 -10.49
N ASN A 374 -9.97 7.53 -10.63
CA ASN A 374 -11.22 8.16 -11.10
C ASN A 374 -11.61 9.41 -10.31
N ALA A 375 -11.31 9.45 -9.00
CA ALA A 375 -11.63 10.58 -8.12
C ALA A 375 -10.64 11.75 -8.21
N GLU A 376 -9.48 11.58 -8.85
CA GLU A 376 -8.48 12.65 -8.96
C GLU A 376 -8.88 13.68 -10.02
N PRO A 377 -8.70 14.99 -9.78
CA PRO A 377 -9.12 16.04 -10.71
C PRO A 377 -8.54 15.90 -12.13
N ARG A 378 -7.29 15.38 -12.22
CA ARG A 378 -6.57 15.20 -13.49
C ARG A 378 -7.04 14.01 -14.33
N TYR A 379 -7.77 13.06 -13.74
CA TYR A 379 -8.15 11.80 -14.39
C TYR A 379 -8.86 11.99 -15.72
N LYS A 380 -9.85 12.91 -15.77
CA LYS A 380 -10.62 13.17 -17.00
C LYS A 380 -9.74 13.65 -18.16
N GLU A 381 -8.76 14.48 -17.89
CA GLU A 381 -7.82 14.94 -18.91
C GLU A 381 -6.92 13.82 -19.40
N LEU A 382 -6.41 12.99 -18.48
CA LEU A 382 -5.53 11.87 -18.84
C LEU A 382 -6.24 10.89 -19.77
N ILE A 383 -7.43 10.42 -19.41
CA ILE A 383 -8.15 9.42 -20.21
C ILE A 383 -8.59 9.94 -21.59
N ALA A 384 -8.87 11.25 -21.70
CA ALA A 384 -9.26 11.85 -22.97
C ALA A 384 -8.10 11.93 -23.99
N LYS A 385 -6.84 11.93 -23.53
CA LYS A 385 -5.67 12.19 -24.37
C LYS A 385 -4.66 11.03 -24.41
N SER A 386 -4.79 10.01 -23.56
CA SER A 386 -3.82 8.90 -23.47
C SER A 386 -3.88 7.89 -24.62
N GLY A 387 -4.97 7.88 -25.38
CA GLY A 387 -5.21 6.88 -26.45
C GLY A 387 -5.77 5.56 -25.92
N VAL A 388 -6.15 5.48 -24.64
CA VAL A 388 -6.78 4.28 -24.06
C VAL A 388 -8.15 3.97 -24.66
N SER A 389 -8.80 4.96 -25.27
CA SER A 389 -10.12 4.82 -25.93
C SER A 389 -10.12 3.71 -26.99
N LYS A 390 -8.97 3.44 -27.65
CA LYS A 390 -8.85 2.32 -28.61
C LYS A 390 -9.29 0.97 -28.06
N TYR A 391 -9.23 0.79 -26.72
CA TYR A 391 -9.64 -0.44 -26.05
C TYR A 391 -11.13 -0.43 -25.61
N THR A 392 -11.86 0.62 -25.93
CA THR A 392 -13.31 0.77 -25.63
C THR A 392 -14.12 1.33 -26.80
N GLU A 393 -13.47 1.77 -27.88
CA GLU A 393 -14.18 2.23 -29.09
C GLU A 393 -14.93 1.11 -29.77
N GLY A 394 -16.14 1.41 -30.25
CA GLY A 394 -17.02 0.45 -30.89
C GLY A 394 -17.59 -0.60 -29.94
N THR A 395 -17.91 -1.77 -30.46
CA THR A 395 -18.39 -2.91 -29.67
C THR A 395 -17.27 -3.89 -29.35
N GLN A 396 -17.44 -4.72 -28.33
CA GLN A 396 -16.47 -5.81 -28.04
C GLN A 396 -16.28 -6.71 -29.25
N ALA A 397 -17.36 -7.02 -29.98
CA ALA A 397 -17.28 -7.84 -31.20
C ALA A 397 -16.41 -7.21 -32.29
N SER A 398 -16.51 -5.88 -32.49
CA SER A 398 -15.67 -5.17 -33.48
C SER A 398 -14.22 -5.12 -33.07
N ARG A 399 -13.92 -4.93 -31.77
CA ARG A 399 -12.56 -4.98 -31.25
C ARG A 399 -11.96 -6.38 -31.33
N THR A 400 -12.74 -7.41 -31.02
CA THR A 400 -12.31 -8.81 -31.17
C THR A 400 -12.03 -9.19 -32.62
N ALA A 401 -12.85 -8.70 -33.57
CA ALA A 401 -12.58 -8.88 -34.99
C ALA A 401 -11.29 -8.17 -35.44
N ALA A 402 -11.06 -6.94 -34.97
CA ALA A 402 -9.80 -6.21 -35.22
C ALA A 402 -8.60 -6.93 -34.60
N ALA A 403 -8.76 -7.50 -33.41
CA ALA A 403 -7.73 -8.33 -32.76
C ALA A 403 -7.37 -9.56 -33.61
N LEU A 404 -8.36 -10.30 -34.08
CA LEU A 404 -8.14 -11.44 -34.98
C LEU A 404 -7.42 -11.02 -36.27
N ALA A 405 -7.78 -9.87 -36.84
CA ALA A 405 -7.11 -9.34 -38.03
C ALA A 405 -5.62 -9.03 -37.77
N LEU A 406 -5.28 -8.50 -36.59
CA LEU A 406 -3.89 -8.31 -36.19
C LEU A 406 -3.14 -9.65 -36.00
N VAL A 407 -3.78 -10.65 -35.41
CA VAL A 407 -3.18 -12.00 -35.29
C VAL A 407 -2.92 -12.60 -36.65
N LYS A 408 -3.87 -12.49 -37.59
CA LYS A 408 -3.75 -13.02 -38.97
C LYS A 408 -2.58 -12.43 -39.75
N LYS A 409 -2.15 -11.22 -39.49
CA LYS A 409 -0.96 -10.66 -40.14
C LYS A 409 0.29 -11.49 -39.89
N HIS A 410 0.37 -12.19 -38.77
CA HIS A 410 1.55 -12.94 -38.33
C HIS A 410 1.32 -14.45 -38.27
N TYR A 411 0.05 -14.87 -38.27
CA TYR A 411 -0.44 -16.25 -38.27
C TYR A 411 -1.61 -16.33 -39.29
N PRO A 412 -1.32 -16.46 -40.57
CA PRO A 412 -2.35 -16.38 -41.65
C PRO A 412 -3.54 -17.32 -41.45
N ASP A 413 -3.29 -18.51 -40.88
CA ASP A 413 -4.31 -19.53 -40.63
C ASP A 413 -5.11 -19.32 -39.35
N ALA A 414 -4.86 -18.21 -38.62
CA ALA A 414 -5.59 -17.91 -37.39
C ALA A 414 -7.08 -17.70 -37.67
N ALA A 415 -7.91 -18.31 -36.85
CA ALA A 415 -9.37 -18.18 -36.89
C ALA A 415 -9.90 -18.16 -35.44
N ALA A 416 -11.17 -17.82 -35.27
CA ALA A 416 -11.84 -17.94 -33.99
C ALA A 416 -11.76 -19.40 -33.52
N GLY A 417 -11.23 -19.60 -32.32
CA GLY A 417 -11.02 -20.92 -31.72
C GLY A 417 -9.79 -21.69 -32.22
N SER A 418 -8.98 -21.12 -33.13
CA SER A 418 -7.80 -21.82 -33.67
C SER A 418 -6.69 -22.06 -32.66
N GLY A 419 -6.59 -21.22 -31.62
CA GLY A 419 -5.51 -21.28 -30.64
C GLY A 419 -4.13 -21.06 -31.25
N SER A 420 -4.04 -20.24 -32.30
CA SER A 420 -2.78 -20.02 -33.05
C SER A 420 -1.68 -19.39 -32.21
N VAL A 421 -2.05 -18.65 -31.16
CA VAL A 421 -1.11 -18.05 -30.22
C VAL A 421 -1.41 -18.57 -28.82
N LYS A 422 -0.45 -19.30 -28.24
CA LYS A 422 -0.59 -19.85 -26.88
C LYS A 422 -0.07 -18.86 -25.87
N ILE A 423 -0.85 -18.62 -24.82
CA ILE A 423 -0.58 -17.65 -23.76
C ILE A 423 -0.72 -18.32 -22.40
N LYS A 424 0.21 -18.09 -21.50
CA LYS A 424 0.13 -18.50 -20.08
C LYS A 424 -0.16 -17.29 -19.20
N LEU A 425 -1.29 -17.34 -18.51
CA LEU A 425 -1.78 -16.26 -17.66
C LEU A 425 -1.70 -16.66 -16.18
N LEU A 426 -1.03 -15.83 -15.39
CA LEU A 426 -0.89 -15.96 -13.94
C LEU A 426 -1.87 -15.04 -13.21
N PHE A 427 -2.55 -15.54 -12.18
CA PHE A 427 -3.15 -14.69 -11.15
C PHE A 427 -3.11 -15.33 -9.76
N GLY A 428 -3.19 -14.48 -8.74
CA GLY A 428 -3.16 -14.91 -7.35
C GLY A 428 -4.53 -15.21 -6.77
N GLN A 429 -4.53 -15.90 -5.61
CA GLN A 429 -5.73 -16.25 -4.84
C GLN A 429 -6.68 -17.17 -5.64
N PRO A 430 -6.35 -18.45 -5.78
CA PRO A 430 -7.13 -19.41 -6.59
C PRO A 430 -8.63 -19.48 -6.24
N SER A 431 -8.98 -19.20 -4.99
CA SER A 431 -10.37 -19.18 -4.50
C SER A 431 -11.09 -17.83 -4.73
N ASN A 432 -10.43 -16.83 -5.34
CA ASN A 432 -11.06 -15.54 -5.61
C ASN A 432 -12.07 -15.66 -6.76
N ALA A 433 -13.35 -15.82 -6.42
CA ALA A 433 -14.44 -16.01 -7.37
C ALA A 433 -14.51 -14.91 -8.44
N ARG A 434 -14.20 -13.65 -8.08
CA ARG A 434 -14.15 -12.53 -9.02
C ARG A 434 -13.10 -12.76 -10.10
N ARG A 435 -11.86 -13.11 -9.74
CA ARG A 435 -10.77 -13.36 -10.70
C ARG A 435 -11.02 -14.61 -11.53
N VAL A 436 -11.59 -15.66 -10.95
CA VAL A 436 -12.00 -16.85 -11.71
C VAL A 436 -13.03 -16.48 -12.77
N SER A 437 -14.11 -15.78 -12.43
CA SER A 437 -15.13 -15.33 -13.38
C SER A 437 -14.56 -14.38 -14.45
N GLN A 438 -13.69 -13.45 -14.04
CA GLN A 438 -12.98 -12.54 -14.94
C GLN A 438 -12.14 -13.30 -15.97
N SER A 439 -11.38 -14.29 -15.53
CA SER A 439 -10.55 -15.11 -16.42
C SER A 439 -11.37 -15.97 -17.39
N GLN A 440 -12.52 -16.47 -16.97
CA GLN A 440 -13.43 -17.25 -17.83
C GLN A 440 -14.03 -16.39 -18.95
N LEU A 441 -14.54 -15.18 -18.62
CA LEU A 441 -15.04 -14.24 -19.61
C LEU A 441 -13.94 -13.85 -20.60
N ALA A 442 -12.76 -13.54 -20.10
CA ALA A 442 -11.62 -13.14 -20.92
C ALA A 442 -11.16 -14.29 -21.84
N LYS A 443 -11.05 -15.51 -21.33
CA LYS A 443 -10.66 -16.69 -22.12
C LYS A 443 -11.60 -16.93 -23.31
N ALA A 444 -12.90 -16.76 -23.09
CA ALA A 444 -13.89 -16.90 -24.15
C ALA A 444 -13.72 -15.87 -25.28
N GLU A 445 -13.41 -14.61 -24.96
CA GLU A 445 -13.18 -13.56 -25.97
C GLU A 445 -11.81 -13.70 -26.65
N TRP A 446 -10.74 -14.03 -25.89
CA TRP A 446 -9.43 -14.28 -26.45
C TRP A 446 -9.42 -15.43 -27.46
N ALA A 447 -10.21 -16.49 -27.20
CA ALA A 447 -10.37 -17.60 -28.16
C ALA A 447 -10.93 -17.13 -29.50
N LYS A 448 -11.89 -16.18 -29.51
CA LYS A 448 -12.42 -15.60 -30.75
C LYS A 448 -11.38 -14.78 -31.52
N ALA A 449 -10.37 -14.25 -30.84
CA ALA A 449 -9.24 -13.54 -31.45
C ALA A 449 -8.06 -14.45 -31.85
N GLY A 450 -8.20 -15.77 -31.72
CA GLY A 450 -7.17 -16.75 -32.11
C GLY A 450 -6.15 -17.09 -31.04
N PHE A 451 -6.35 -16.68 -29.78
CA PHE A 451 -5.51 -17.03 -28.66
C PHE A 451 -6.01 -18.30 -27.96
N ASP A 452 -5.06 -19.15 -27.51
CA ASP A 452 -5.31 -20.22 -26.53
C ASP A 452 -4.66 -19.83 -25.21
N VAL A 453 -5.49 -19.50 -24.22
CA VAL A 453 -5.01 -19.00 -22.92
C VAL A 453 -5.11 -20.08 -21.86
N ASP A 454 -3.95 -20.52 -21.39
CA ASP A 454 -3.81 -21.37 -20.21
C ASP A 454 -3.80 -20.49 -18.95
N VAL A 455 -4.82 -20.65 -18.12
CA VAL A 455 -5.01 -19.85 -16.91
C VAL A 455 -4.54 -20.62 -15.70
N THR A 456 -3.53 -20.09 -15.01
CA THR A 456 -2.92 -20.75 -13.84
C THR A 456 -3.12 -19.90 -12.57
N PRO A 457 -4.21 -20.14 -11.82
CA PRO A 457 -4.38 -19.52 -10.51
C PRO A 457 -3.42 -20.14 -9.50
N THR A 458 -2.64 -19.33 -8.81
CA THR A 458 -1.53 -19.85 -7.99
C THR A 458 -1.47 -19.19 -6.61
N SER A 459 -1.42 -19.98 -5.54
CA SER A 459 -1.03 -19.49 -4.22
C SER A 459 0.43 -19.05 -4.23
N GLY A 460 0.76 -17.96 -3.54
CA GLY A 460 2.13 -17.41 -3.58
C GLY A 460 2.52 -16.82 -4.95
N TRP A 461 1.54 -16.47 -5.76
CA TRP A 461 1.66 -15.94 -7.12
C TRP A 461 2.72 -14.83 -7.29
N SER A 462 2.94 -14.00 -6.29
CA SER A 462 3.88 -12.88 -6.36
C SER A 462 5.32 -13.33 -6.58
N SER A 463 5.71 -14.50 -6.08
CA SER A 463 7.03 -15.09 -6.36
C SER A 463 7.17 -15.61 -7.78
N TYR A 464 6.07 -15.74 -8.52
CA TYR A 464 6.07 -16.16 -9.92
C TYR A 464 5.94 -14.99 -10.92
N LEU A 465 5.83 -13.75 -10.44
CA LEU A 465 5.77 -12.58 -11.32
C LEU A 465 7.02 -12.43 -12.19
N GLU A 466 8.15 -12.93 -11.73
CA GLU A 466 9.43 -12.89 -12.45
C GLU A 466 9.69 -14.16 -13.27
N ASP A 467 8.86 -15.20 -13.15
CA ASP A 467 9.03 -16.48 -13.86
C ASP A 467 8.74 -16.30 -15.37
N PRO A 468 9.74 -16.53 -16.25
CA PRO A 468 9.61 -16.30 -17.70
C PRO A 468 8.65 -17.26 -18.42
N LYS A 469 8.11 -18.25 -17.71
CA LYS A 469 7.09 -19.14 -18.29
C LYS A 469 5.71 -18.52 -18.40
N TYR A 470 5.44 -17.40 -17.71
CA TYR A 470 4.17 -16.67 -17.80
C TYR A 470 4.28 -15.48 -18.76
N ASP A 471 3.29 -15.33 -19.62
CA ASP A 471 3.21 -14.26 -20.62
C ASP A 471 2.44 -13.04 -20.11
N VAL A 472 1.45 -13.27 -19.24
CA VAL A 472 0.56 -12.24 -18.70
C VAL A 472 0.29 -12.53 -17.24
N ALA A 473 0.21 -11.48 -16.43
CA ALA A 473 -0.29 -11.55 -15.08
C ALA A 473 -1.41 -10.53 -14.88
N PHE A 474 -2.51 -10.90 -14.18
CA PHE A 474 -3.38 -9.90 -13.61
C PHE A 474 -3.40 -9.95 -12.09
N PHE A 475 -3.24 -8.79 -11.53
CA PHE A 475 -3.19 -8.52 -10.11
C PHE A 475 -3.57 -7.06 -9.85
N ALA A 476 -3.45 -6.61 -8.62
CA ALA A 476 -3.82 -5.25 -8.27
C ALA A 476 -2.68 -4.52 -7.59
N TRP A 477 -2.47 -3.26 -7.97
CA TRP A 477 -1.63 -2.33 -7.23
C TRP A 477 -2.45 -1.57 -6.20
N VAL A 478 -1.92 -1.48 -4.98
CA VAL A 478 -2.50 -0.73 -3.86
C VAL A 478 -1.71 0.55 -3.66
N LYS A 479 -2.39 1.70 -3.56
CA LYS A 479 -1.77 2.96 -3.14
C LYS A 479 -2.13 3.28 -1.69
N SER A 480 -1.12 3.50 -0.89
CA SER A 480 -1.26 3.99 0.49
C SER A 480 -1.17 5.51 0.59
N ALA A 481 -0.75 6.17 -0.47
CA ALA A 481 -0.64 7.62 -0.57
C ALA A 481 -0.82 8.09 -2.03
N ILE A 482 -1.34 9.30 -2.21
CA ILE A 482 -1.36 9.97 -3.51
C ILE A 482 -0.13 10.87 -3.55
N LEU A 483 0.87 10.47 -4.33
CA LEU A 483 2.15 11.13 -4.44
C LEU A 483 2.35 11.70 -5.85
N GLN A 484 3.13 12.77 -5.97
CA GLN A 484 3.64 13.25 -7.26
C GLN A 484 4.44 12.14 -7.97
N SER A 485 5.28 11.44 -7.21
CA SER A 485 6.10 10.31 -7.66
C SER A 485 5.40 8.94 -7.54
N GLY A 486 4.11 8.92 -7.31
CA GLY A 486 3.35 7.78 -6.78
C GLY A 486 3.35 6.46 -7.55
N ASN A 487 3.91 6.41 -8.76
CA ASN A 487 4.10 5.19 -9.54
C ASN A 487 5.53 5.07 -10.07
N VAL A 488 6.46 5.87 -9.57
CA VAL A 488 7.89 5.72 -9.88
C VAL A 488 8.33 4.30 -9.51
N GLY A 489 9.02 3.64 -10.42
CA GLY A 489 9.45 2.27 -10.28
C GLY A 489 8.49 1.21 -10.82
N THR A 490 7.18 1.47 -10.95
CA THR A 490 6.21 0.45 -11.41
C THR A 490 6.50 -0.04 -12.83
N TYR A 491 6.86 0.87 -13.74
CA TYR A 491 7.21 0.56 -15.15
C TYR A 491 8.60 1.08 -15.52
N GLU A 492 9.41 1.44 -14.56
CA GLU A 492 10.81 1.87 -14.78
C GLU A 492 11.65 0.69 -15.24
N THR A 493 12.57 0.95 -16.15
CA THR A 493 13.55 -0.05 -16.59
C THR A 493 14.30 -0.62 -15.38
N GLN A 494 14.46 -1.94 -15.34
CA GLN A 494 15.10 -2.68 -14.26
C GLN A 494 14.35 -2.69 -12.91
N ALA A 495 13.11 -2.17 -12.85
CA ALA A 495 12.30 -2.20 -11.63
C ALA A 495 10.95 -2.92 -11.81
N ASN A 496 10.60 -3.36 -13.04
CA ASN A 496 9.33 -4.00 -13.33
C ASN A 496 9.46 -5.50 -13.61
N TYR A 497 8.38 -6.22 -13.33
CA TYR A 497 8.33 -7.68 -13.49
C TYR A 497 8.24 -8.16 -14.93
N GLN A 498 7.69 -7.32 -15.83
CA GLN A 498 7.43 -7.69 -17.21
C GLN A 498 8.64 -7.49 -18.13
N GLY A 499 9.74 -6.95 -17.63
CA GLY A 499 10.94 -6.69 -18.42
C GLY A 499 10.74 -5.58 -19.46
N TYR A 500 9.88 -4.61 -19.16
CA TYR A 500 9.67 -3.43 -20.00
C TYR A 500 10.81 -2.43 -19.82
N SER A 501 11.24 -1.81 -20.92
CA SER A 501 12.26 -0.76 -20.93
C SER A 501 11.86 0.34 -21.91
N ASN A 502 11.76 1.58 -21.41
CA ASN A 502 11.44 2.75 -22.21
C ASN A 502 12.10 4.00 -21.62
N ALA A 503 13.11 4.53 -22.31
CA ALA A 503 13.89 5.68 -21.85
C ALA A 503 13.03 6.95 -21.62
N THR A 504 11.90 7.10 -22.31
CA THR A 504 10.97 8.22 -22.08
C THR A 504 10.25 8.05 -20.74
N VAL A 505 9.79 6.85 -20.42
CA VAL A 505 9.13 6.53 -19.13
C VAL A 505 10.13 6.74 -17.99
N ASP A 506 11.35 6.22 -18.13
CA ASP A 506 12.41 6.38 -17.13
C ASP A 506 12.73 7.86 -16.86
N LYS A 507 12.86 8.65 -17.94
CA LYS A 507 13.09 10.10 -17.83
C LYS A 507 11.94 10.79 -17.10
N LEU A 508 10.69 10.47 -17.44
CA LEU A 508 9.50 11.07 -16.83
C LEU A 508 9.41 10.74 -15.34
N TYR A 509 9.69 9.49 -14.95
CA TYR A 509 9.72 9.07 -13.55
C TYR A 509 10.83 9.79 -12.78
N LYS A 510 12.03 9.89 -13.35
CA LYS A 510 13.11 10.66 -12.76
C LYS A 510 12.73 12.13 -12.53
N GLU A 511 12.06 12.75 -13.49
CA GLU A 511 11.60 14.15 -13.38
C GLU A 511 10.48 14.31 -12.34
N LEU A 512 9.57 13.32 -12.22
CA LEU A 512 8.53 13.27 -11.18
C LEU A 512 9.12 13.10 -9.77
N GLY A 513 10.23 12.40 -9.64
CA GLY A 513 10.92 12.20 -8.37
C GLY A 513 11.89 13.32 -7.98
N ALA A 514 12.28 14.20 -8.91
CA ALA A 514 13.41 15.12 -8.70
C ALA A 514 13.05 16.40 -7.94
N THR A 515 11.94 17.07 -8.28
CA THR A 515 11.54 18.36 -7.69
C THR A 515 10.02 18.49 -7.61
N PRO A 516 9.48 19.30 -6.68
CA PRO A 516 8.05 19.61 -6.66
C PRO A 516 7.61 20.29 -7.96
N LEU A 517 6.55 19.76 -8.53
CA LEU A 517 5.94 20.22 -9.77
C LEU A 517 4.57 20.84 -9.51
N THR A 518 4.10 21.68 -10.42
CA THR A 518 2.71 22.14 -10.43
C THR A 518 1.76 21.01 -10.87
N ASP A 519 0.49 21.09 -10.52
CA ASP A 519 -0.52 20.10 -10.95
C ASP A 519 -0.58 19.94 -12.47
N ALA A 520 -0.43 21.04 -13.23
CA ALA A 520 -0.37 20.99 -14.69
C ALA A 520 0.86 20.23 -15.21
N GLN A 521 2.01 20.42 -14.59
CA GLN A 521 3.25 19.70 -14.95
C GLN A 521 3.14 18.21 -14.60
N ILE A 522 2.58 17.88 -13.44
CA ILE A 522 2.34 16.49 -13.04
C ILE A 522 1.39 15.83 -14.03
N THR A 523 0.27 16.49 -14.37
CA THR A 523 -0.72 15.97 -15.31
C THR A 523 -0.10 15.71 -16.69
N ALA A 524 0.71 16.64 -17.20
CA ALA A 524 1.38 16.48 -18.48
C ALA A 524 2.35 15.27 -18.49
N LYS A 525 3.10 15.05 -17.40
CA LYS A 525 4.02 13.90 -17.29
C LYS A 525 3.27 12.58 -17.14
N TYR A 526 2.23 12.54 -16.32
CA TYR A 526 1.37 11.36 -16.17
C TYR A 526 0.73 10.97 -17.52
N LEU A 527 0.26 11.98 -18.28
CA LEU A 527 -0.29 11.75 -19.61
C LEU A 527 0.72 11.10 -20.55
N GLN A 528 1.97 11.59 -20.56
CA GLN A 528 3.02 11.02 -21.42
C GLN A 528 3.37 9.59 -21.00
N VAL A 529 3.40 9.28 -19.70
CA VAL A 529 3.62 7.90 -19.22
C VAL A 529 2.47 6.99 -19.69
N ASP A 530 1.21 7.38 -19.47
CA ASP A 530 0.05 6.61 -19.94
C ASP A 530 0.10 6.39 -21.47
N GLN A 531 0.48 7.43 -22.24
CA GLN A 531 0.60 7.34 -23.70
C GLN A 531 1.66 6.31 -24.14
N GLU A 532 2.85 6.31 -23.53
CA GLU A 532 3.90 5.35 -23.87
C GLU A 532 3.50 3.91 -23.52
N LEU A 533 2.93 3.69 -22.33
CA LEU A 533 2.48 2.36 -21.91
C LEU A 533 1.37 1.80 -22.81
N ILE A 534 0.40 2.65 -23.19
CA ILE A 534 -0.70 2.28 -24.09
C ILE A 534 -0.23 2.06 -25.52
N LYS A 535 0.67 2.89 -26.03
CA LYS A 535 1.30 2.77 -27.35
C LYS A 535 2.07 1.47 -27.48
N ASP A 536 2.80 1.08 -26.45
CA ASP A 536 3.60 -0.15 -26.43
C ASP A 536 2.76 -1.40 -26.07
N ALA A 537 1.53 -1.21 -25.63
CA ALA A 537 0.57 -2.26 -25.28
C ALA A 537 1.13 -3.24 -24.22
N VAL A 538 1.83 -2.72 -23.22
CA VAL A 538 2.51 -3.55 -22.18
C VAL A 538 1.66 -3.77 -20.95
N THR A 539 0.63 -2.96 -20.76
CA THR A 539 -0.27 -3.04 -19.61
C THR A 539 -1.63 -2.42 -19.94
N LEU A 540 -2.68 -2.83 -19.21
CA LEU A 540 -4.02 -2.28 -19.35
C LEU A 540 -4.71 -2.23 -17.98
N PRO A 541 -5.09 -1.03 -17.48
CA PRO A 541 -5.91 -0.92 -16.29
C PRO A 541 -7.33 -1.40 -16.59
N VAL A 542 -8.01 -2.00 -15.62
CA VAL A 542 -9.34 -2.59 -15.83
C VAL A 542 -10.39 -1.87 -14.99
N PHE A 543 -10.29 -1.92 -13.67
CA PHE A 543 -11.20 -1.28 -12.73
C PHE A 543 -10.51 -0.96 -11.40
N GLN A 544 -11.05 0.04 -10.69
CA GLN A 544 -10.74 0.20 -9.27
C GLN A 544 -11.51 -0.84 -8.46
N HIS A 545 -10.85 -1.40 -7.45
CA HIS A 545 -11.51 -2.38 -6.59
C HIS A 545 -12.67 -1.73 -5.84
N PRO A 546 -13.90 -2.24 -5.98
CA PRO A 546 -15.01 -1.76 -5.21
C PRO A 546 -14.89 -2.23 -3.76
N SER A 547 -15.34 -1.42 -2.81
CA SER A 547 -15.62 -1.86 -1.46
C SER A 547 -17.13 -1.82 -1.19
N ALA A 548 -17.62 -2.79 -0.43
CA ALA A 548 -19.00 -2.81 0.06
C ALA A 548 -18.96 -3.39 1.47
N ASN A 549 -19.07 -2.51 2.46
CA ASN A 549 -19.00 -2.88 3.86
C ASN A 549 -20.40 -2.82 4.47
N GLY A 550 -20.82 -3.88 5.13
CA GLY A 550 -22.05 -3.88 5.92
C GLY A 550 -21.77 -3.24 7.27
N VAL A 551 -22.55 -2.24 7.65
CA VAL A 551 -22.40 -1.52 8.91
C VAL A 551 -23.72 -1.53 9.66
N ASN A 552 -23.72 -1.93 10.91
CA ASN A 552 -24.86 -1.83 11.82
C ASN A 552 -25.45 -0.40 11.75
N ALA A 553 -26.73 -0.28 11.44
CA ALA A 553 -27.38 1.02 11.24
C ALA A 553 -27.31 1.95 12.46
N LYS A 554 -27.17 1.40 13.67
CA LYS A 554 -26.96 2.16 14.91
C LYS A 554 -25.53 2.73 15.02
N LEU A 555 -24.55 2.15 14.34
CA LEU A 555 -23.18 2.69 14.33
C LEU A 555 -23.11 3.89 13.38
N GLN A 556 -22.80 5.05 13.94
CA GLN A 556 -22.72 6.33 13.24
C GLN A 556 -21.27 6.81 13.13
N GLY A 557 -21.02 7.78 12.22
CA GLY A 557 -19.71 8.40 12.03
C GLY A 557 -18.76 7.60 11.12
N VAL A 558 -19.15 6.40 10.67
CA VAL A 558 -18.34 5.59 9.76
C VAL A 558 -18.30 6.24 8.37
N ALA A 559 -17.10 6.53 7.88
CA ALA A 559 -16.89 7.09 6.55
C ALA A 559 -15.77 6.32 5.84
N PRO A 560 -16.01 5.73 4.66
CA PRO A 560 -14.97 4.99 3.96
C PRO A 560 -13.91 5.95 3.40
N SER A 561 -12.63 5.53 3.44
CA SER A 561 -11.54 6.18 2.74
C SER A 561 -11.08 5.29 1.58
N PRO A 562 -10.70 5.84 0.42
CA PRO A 562 -10.11 5.06 -0.65
C PRO A 562 -8.71 4.55 -0.32
N LEU A 563 -7.99 5.23 0.61
CA LEU A 563 -6.65 4.85 1.06
C LEU A 563 -6.70 4.02 2.34
N SER A 564 -5.71 3.16 2.54
CA SER A 564 -5.48 2.47 3.82
C SER A 564 -5.34 3.51 4.96
N PRO A 565 -5.95 3.27 6.12
CA PRO A 565 -6.62 2.07 6.59
C PRO A 565 -8.14 2.01 6.31
N ASN A 566 -8.59 2.50 5.19
CA ASN A 566 -9.96 2.42 4.67
C ASN A 566 -11.05 2.88 5.67
N LEU A 567 -11.87 1.97 6.22
CA LEU A 567 -12.99 2.34 7.11
C LEU A 567 -12.52 2.96 8.42
N ILE A 568 -11.44 2.45 9.01
CA ILE A 568 -11.05 2.81 10.39
C ILE A 568 -10.29 4.13 10.48
N TRP A 569 -10.03 4.83 9.37
CA TRP A 569 -9.26 6.07 9.36
C TRP A 569 -9.79 7.14 10.31
N ASN A 570 -11.13 7.19 10.54
CA ASN A 570 -11.79 8.13 11.43
C ASN A 570 -12.51 7.45 12.60
N LEU A 571 -12.01 6.32 13.07
CA LEU A 571 -12.64 5.52 14.13
C LEU A 571 -12.89 6.33 15.42
N TRP A 572 -12.14 7.39 15.65
CA TRP A 572 -12.39 8.33 16.75
C TRP A 572 -13.73 9.05 16.66
N ASP A 573 -14.37 9.15 15.49
CA ASP A 573 -15.69 9.76 15.26
C ASP A 573 -16.86 8.82 15.50
N TRP A 574 -16.61 7.52 15.64
CA TRP A 574 -17.67 6.52 15.68
C TRP A 574 -18.39 6.48 17.02
N TYR A 575 -19.73 6.30 16.96
CA TYR A 575 -20.58 6.15 18.14
C TYR A 575 -21.85 5.37 17.79
N PHE A 576 -22.47 4.74 18.79
CA PHE A 576 -23.77 4.11 18.63
C PHE A 576 -24.88 5.14 18.93
N SER A 577 -25.85 5.26 18.01
CA SER A 577 -27.10 5.97 18.30
C SER A 577 -27.96 5.13 19.24
N ASN A 578 -28.73 5.83 20.04
CA ASN A 578 -29.69 5.20 20.95
C ASN A 578 -30.76 4.37 20.21
#